data_44a23ec6d0b9c1471467c41114ea1013
#
_entry.id   44a23ec6d0b9c1471467c41114ea1013
#
_cell.length_a   1.000
_cell.length_b   1.000
_cell.length_c   1.000
_cell.angle_alpha   90.00
_cell.angle_beta   90.00
_cell.angle_gamma   90.00
#
_symmetry.space_group_name_H-M   'P 1'
#
loop_
_entity.id
_entity.type
_entity.pdbx_description
1 polymer ?
#
loop_
_entity_poly.entity_id
_entity_poly.type
_entity_poly.pdbx_seq_one_letter_code
_entity_poly.pdbx_strand_id
1 'polypeptide(L)'
;ASDVYKRQVVDIDMVAGPSEVLVIADENANPKYIAADLMSQAEHDKLASAMLVTTSKELVEKVNVELKRQMAYLSRKEIIEESLQNYGGAILVKDLKEAFEVSNYLAPEHLEVLVENPVNTLPYIKNAGSIFLGEYSPEPLGDYMSGTNHVLPTGGTAKFYSALGVYDFVKYSSY
;
A
#
# COMPACT_ATOMS: atom_id res chain seq x y z
N ALA A 1 15.67 4.30 20.81
CA ALA A 1 15.74 4.66 22.25
C ALA A 1 14.65 5.63 22.66
N SER A 2 14.31 6.63 21.83
CA SER A 2 13.24 7.60 22.15
C SER A 2 11.87 6.96 22.28
N ASP A 3 11.54 5.98 21.47
CA ASP A 3 10.21 5.33 21.44
C ASP A 3 10.00 4.42 22.63
N VAL A 4 11.04 3.73 23.08
CA VAL A 4 10.98 2.92 24.31
C VAL A 4 10.72 3.81 25.53
N TYR A 5 11.36 4.97 25.61
CA TYR A 5 11.16 5.91 26.71
C TYR A 5 9.74 6.52 26.69
N LYS A 6 9.23 6.90 25.53
CA LYS A 6 7.87 7.44 25.40
C LYS A 6 6.80 6.47 25.86
N ARG A 7 6.93 5.18 25.49
CA ARG A 7 5.99 4.11 25.92
C ARG A 7 5.92 3.88 27.43
N GLN A 8 6.89 4.36 28.20
CA GLN A 8 6.86 4.23 29.66
C GLN A 8 5.95 5.26 30.34
N VAL A 9 5.65 6.37 29.68
CA VAL A 9 4.90 7.50 30.28
C VAL A 9 3.61 7.79 29.53
N VAL A 10 3.61 7.60 28.22
CA VAL A 10 2.45 7.82 27.33
C VAL A 10 2.32 6.63 26.40
N ASP A 11 1.10 6.33 26.00
CA ASP A 11 0.87 5.37 24.93
C ASP A 11 1.25 5.97 23.57
N ILE A 12 1.47 5.11 22.58
CA ILE A 12 1.69 5.50 21.18
C ILE A 12 0.70 4.77 20.31
N ASP A 13 0.23 5.42 19.27
CA ASP A 13 -0.72 4.89 18.31
C ASP A 13 -0.16 3.68 17.56
N MET A 14 1.05 3.81 17.01
CA MET A 14 1.71 2.74 16.25
C MET A 14 3.22 2.97 16.14
N VAL A 15 3.93 1.96 15.65
CA VAL A 15 5.34 2.08 15.24
C VAL A 15 5.37 2.29 13.73
N ALA A 16 5.73 3.50 13.31
CA ALA A 16 5.87 3.83 11.90
C ALA A 16 7.12 3.16 11.30
N GLY A 17 6.95 2.54 10.14
CA GLY A 17 8.01 2.01 9.27
C GLY A 17 8.08 2.76 7.95
N PRO A 18 8.87 2.28 6.98
CA PRO A 18 8.86 2.78 5.61
C PRO A 18 7.47 2.61 4.99
N SER A 19 7.11 3.55 4.11
CA SER A 19 5.81 3.51 3.43
C SER A 19 5.72 2.36 2.41
N GLU A 20 4.52 1.83 2.24
CA GLU A 20 4.25 0.64 1.45
C GLU A 20 3.02 0.80 0.58
N VAL A 21 3.10 0.37 -0.67
CA VAL A 21 1.92 0.14 -1.52
C VAL A 21 1.91 -1.28 -2.06
N LEU A 22 0.75 -1.91 -2.01
CA LEU A 22 0.47 -3.16 -2.67
C LEU A 22 -0.71 -2.98 -3.61
N VAL A 23 -0.49 -3.22 -4.89
CA VAL A 23 -1.52 -3.16 -5.93
C VAL A 23 -1.96 -4.57 -6.29
N ILE A 24 -3.25 -4.89 -6.12
CA ILE A 24 -3.87 -6.09 -6.69
C ILE A 24 -4.54 -5.68 -8.00
N ALA A 25 -4.18 -6.34 -9.09
CA ALA A 25 -4.71 -6.01 -10.42
C ALA A 25 -5.05 -7.25 -11.23
N ASP A 26 -6.17 -7.21 -11.97
CA ASP A 26 -6.50 -8.19 -12.99
C ASP A 26 -5.92 -7.80 -14.37
N GLU A 27 -6.16 -8.61 -15.38
CA GLU A 27 -5.65 -8.40 -16.74
C GLU A 27 -6.20 -7.16 -17.45
N ASN A 28 -7.31 -6.60 -16.96
CA ASN A 28 -7.98 -5.43 -17.55
C ASN A 28 -7.47 -4.11 -16.98
N ALA A 29 -6.72 -4.15 -15.88
CA ALA A 29 -6.20 -2.97 -15.22
C ALA A 29 -5.23 -2.19 -16.13
N ASN A 30 -5.25 -0.86 -16.00
CA ASN A 30 -4.41 0.01 -16.81
C ASN A 30 -2.95 0.02 -16.31
N PRO A 31 -1.98 -0.51 -17.09
CA PRO A 31 -0.58 -0.58 -16.65
C PRO A 31 0.07 0.78 -16.41
N LYS A 32 -0.46 1.86 -17.02
CA LYS A 32 0.04 3.23 -16.83
C LYS A 32 -0.28 3.74 -15.42
N TYR A 33 -1.47 3.43 -14.92
CA TYR A 33 -1.89 3.83 -13.58
C TYR A 33 -1.13 3.03 -12.54
N ILE A 34 -1.06 1.70 -12.69
CA ILE A 34 -0.26 0.85 -11.80
C ILE A 34 1.18 1.35 -11.69
N ALA A 35 1.82 1.65 -12.83
CA ALA A 35 3.19 2.15 -12.82
C ALA A 35 3.31 3.50 -12.11
N ALA A 36 2.34 4.40 -12.26
CA ALA A 36 2.32 5.69 -11.59
C ALA A 36 2.18 5.52 -10.07
N ASP A 37 1.27 4.65 -9.61
CA ASP A 37 1.01 4.41 -8.20
C ASP A 37 2.20 3.72 -7.51
N LEU A 38 2.82 2.73 -8.15
CA LEU A 38 4.04 2.11 -7.65
C LEU A 38 5.19 3.12 -7.51
N MET A 39 5.35 4.04 -8.47
CA MET A 39 6.39 5.07 -8.42
C MET A 39 6.06 6.19 -7.44
N SER A 40 4.79 6.55 -7.28
CA SER A 40 4.33 7.51 -6.26
C SER A 40 4.80 7.08 -4.87
N GLN A 41 4.66 5.80 -4.55
CA GLN A 41 5.14 5.27 -3.28
C GLN A 41 6.67 5.16 -3.23
N ALA A 42 7.29 4.65 -4.30
CA ALA A 42 8.75 4.44 -4.36
C ALA A 42 9.56 5.74 -4.26
N GLU A 43 8.99 6.89 -4.65
CA GLU A 43 9.69 8.18 -4.55
C GLU A 43 9.79 8.74 -3.13
N HIS A 44 9.00 8.24 -2.18
CA HIS A 44 9.01 8.73 -0.80
C HIS A 44 10.36 8.48 -0.11
N ASP A 45 10.86 7.25 -0.18
CA ASP A 45 12.10 6.85 0.46
C ASP A 45 12.72 5.63 -0.25
N LYS A 46 14.04 5.47 -0.14
CA LYS A 46 14.78 4.31 -0.66
C LYS A 46 14.36 2.98 -0.03
N LEU A 47 13.77 3.01 1.15
CA LEU A 47 13.23 1.85 1.88
C LEU A 47 11.75 1.61 1.60
N ALA A 48 11.09 2.49 0.84
CA ALA A 48 9.68 2.31 0.48
C ALA A 48 9.48 1.00 -0.31
N SER A 49 8.35 0.34 -0.08
CA SER A 49 7.99 -0.90 -0.78
C SER A 49 6.84 -0.66 -1.76
N ALA A 50 6.99 -1.17 -2.98
CA ALA A 50 5.98 -1.05 -4.03
C ALA A 50 5.81 -2.40 -4.75
N MET A 51 4.69 -3.07 -4.48
CA MET A 51 4.42 -4.44 -4.91
C MET A 51 3.20 -4.54 -5.81
N LEU A 52 3.31 -5.32 -6.88
CA LEU A 52 2.18 -5.71 -7.73
C LEU A 52 1.84 -7.19 -7.49
N VAL A 53 0.57 -7.49 -7.24
CA VAL A 53 0.04 -8.86 -7.19
C VAL A 53 -0.99 -9.01 -8.30
N THR A 54 -0.79 -9.93 -9.22
CA THR A 54 -1.65 -10.08 -10.40
C THR A 54 -1.73 -11.53 -10.89
N THR A 55 -2.80 -11.85 -11.58
CA THR A 55 -2.97 -13.12 -12.30
C THR A 55 -2.38 -13.08 -13.72
N SER A 56 -1.99 -11.88 -14.21
CA SER A 56 -1.60 -11.67 -15.60
C SER A 56 -0.10 -11.38 -15.73
N LYS A 57 0.63 -12.35 -16.31
CA LYS A 57 2.04 -12.14 -16.68
C LYS A 57 2.20 -11.03 -17.71
N GLU A 58 1.28 -10.90 -18.64
CA GLU A 58 1.29 -9.85 -19.66
C GLU A 58 1.17 -8.47 -19.04
N LEU A 59 0.34 -8.32 -17.99
CA LEU A 59 0.22 -7.06 -17.25
C LEU A 59 1.55 -6.69 -16.58
N VAL A 60 2.26 -7.64 -15.97
CA VAL A 60 3.58 -7.39 -15.38
C VAL A 60 4.57 -6.85 -16.42
N GLU A 61 4.57 -7.45 -17.62
CA GLU A 61 5.45 -6.99 -18.71
C GLU A 61 5.11 -5.55 -19.15
N LYS A 62 3.81 -5.24 -19.29
CA LYS A 62 3.32 -3.89 -19.64
C LYS A 62 3.65 -2.87 -18.56
N VAL A 63 3.48 -3.21 -17.28
CA VAL A 63 3.83 -2.34 -16.14
C VAL A 63 5.33 -2.06 -16.15
N ASN A 64 6.17 -3.05 -16.37
CA ASN A 64 7.63 -2.85 -16.48
C ASN A 64 8.04 -1.89 -17.60
N VAL A 65 7.32 -1.92 -18.73
CA VAL A 65 7.55 -0.96 -19.84
C VAL A 65 7.15 0.45 -19.41
N GLU A 66 5.99 0.59 -18.75
CA GLU A 66 5.49 1.88 -18.29
C GLU A 66 6.36 2.47 -17.16
N LEU A 67 6.84 1.68 -16.22
CA LEU A 67 7.78 2.11 -15.18
C LEU A 67 9.02 2.77 -15.82
N LYS A 68 9.65 2.11 -16.78
CA LYS A 68 10.82 2.64 -17.48
C LYS A 68 10.51 3.92 -18.24
N ARG A 69 9.34 3.96 -18.91
CA ARG A 69 8.92 5.12 -19.69
C ARG A 69 8.64 6.34 -18.82
N GLN A 70 7.88 6.17 -17.74
CA GLN A 70 7.45 7.27 -16.89
C GLN A 70 8.59 7.77 -16.00
N MET A 71 9.40 6.87 -15.45
CA MET A 71 10.55 7.21 -14.61
C MET A 71 11.54 8.16 -15.30
N ALA A 72 11.63 8.14 -16.62
CA ALA A 72 12.51 9.02 -17.37
C ALA A 72 12.19 10.52 -17.19
N TYR A 73 10.98 10.86 -16.77
CA TYR A 73 10.51 12.23 -16.58
C TYR A 73 10.45 12.66 -15.11
N LEU A 74 10.78 11.77 -14.17
CA LEU A 74 10.68 12.04 -12.74
C LEU A 74 11.99 12.58 -12.16
N SER A 75 11.88 13.60 -11.31
CA SER A 75 13.04 14.27 -10.70
C SER A 75 13.75 13.41 -9.64
N ARG A 76 13.01 12.51 -8.96
CA ARG A 76 13.54 11.64 -7.89
C ARG A 76 13.89 10.23 -8.38
N LYS A 77 14.26 10.11 -9.65
CA LYS A 77 14.54 8.84 -10.32
C LYS A 77 15.47 7.91 -9.53
N GLU A 78 16.56 8.43 -8.98
CA GLU A 78 17.55 7.62 -8.23
C GLU A 78 16.94 6.96 -6.99
N ILE A 79 16.04 7.66 -6.29
CA ILE A 79 15.35 7.13 -5.12
C ILE A 79 14.37 6.03 -5.55
N ILE A 80 13.60 6.29 -6.61
CA ILE A 80 12.65 5.32 -7.17
C ILE A 80 13.37 4.06 -7.64
N GLU A 81 14.46 4.19 -8.37
CA GLU A 81 15.25 3.05 -8.85
C GLU A 81 15.76 2.20 -7.68
N GLU A 82 16.32 2.83 -6.64
CA GLU A 82 16.85 2.12 -5.48
C GLU A 82 15.73 1.42 -4.68
N SER A 83 14.59 2.10 -4.47
CA SER A 83 13.42 1.53 -3.81
C SER A 83 12.88 0.33 -4.59
N LEU A 84 12.58 0.49 -5.88
CA LEU A 84 12.04 -0.58 -6.71
C LEU A 84 13.01 -1.76 -6.88
N GLN A 85 14.32 -1.51 -6.91
CA GLN A 85 15.33 -2.57 -7.02
C GLN A 85 15.40 -3.43 -5.75
N ASN A 86 15.28 -2.81 -4.57
CA ASN A 86 15.50 -3.49 -3.29
C ASN A 86 14.17 -3.98 -2.68
N TYR A 87 13.07 -3.25 -2.87
CA TYR A 87 11.79 -3.47 -2.19
C TYR A 87 10.58 -3.48 -3.14
N GLY A 88 10.80 -3.34 -4.44
CA GLY A 88 9.77 -3.49 -5.46
C GLY A 88 9.69 -4.90 -5.99
N GLY A 89 8.50 -5.29 -6.51
CA GLY A 89 8.35 -6.59 -7.13
C GLY A 89 6.97 -6.87 -7.69
N ALA A 90 6.87 -7.97 -8.45
CA ALA A 90 5.61 -8.48 -8.94
C ALA A 90 5.44 -9.95 -8.53
N ILE A 91 4.30 -10.27 -7.94
CA ILE A 91 3.92 -11.63 -7.54
C ILE A 91 2.83 -12.10 -8.49
N LEU A 92 3.13 -13.16 -9.24
CA LEU A 92 2.16 -13.80 -10.11
C LEU A 92 1.42 -14.89 -9.33
N VAL A 93 0.11 -14.78 -9.28
CA VAL A 93 -0.80 -15.69 -8.56
C VAL A 93 -1.75 -16.39 -9.53
N LYS A 94 -2.36 -17.49 -9.10
CA LYS A 94 -3.26 -18.27 -9.94
C LYS A 94 -4.66 -17.66 -10.09
N ASP A 95 -5.14 -16.95 -9.07
CA ASP A 95 -6.46 -16.34 -9.02
C ASP A 95 -6.50 -15.17 -8.04
N LEU A 96 -7.59 -14.38 -8.08
CA LEU A 96 -7.78 -13.24 -7.17
C LEU A 96 -7.87 -13.64 -5.70
N LYS A 97 -8.34 -14.84 -5.39
CA LYS A 97 -8.40 -15.33 -4.02
C LYS A 97 -7.00 -15.44 -3.42
N GLU A 98 -6.08 -16.03 -4.17
CA GLU A 98 -4.67 -16.12 -3.76
C GLU A 98 -4.04 -14.70 -3.66
N ALA A 99 -4.41 -13.77 -4.55
CA ALA A 99 -3.96 -12.38 -4.46
C ALA A 99 -4.33 -11.74 -3.11
N PHE A 100 -5.58 -11.93 -2.66
CA PHE A 100 -6.01 -11.44 -1.36
C PHE A 100 -5.39 -12.19 -0.17
N GLU A 101 -5.09 -13.49 -0.31
CA GLU A 101 -4.35 -14.24 0.70
C GLU A 101 -2.92 -13.68 0.87
N VAL A 102 -2.24 -13.38 -0.23
CA VAL A 102 -0.92 -12.71 -0.24
C VAL A 102 -1.01 -11.33 0.39
N SER A 103 -1.98 -10.50 -0.02
CA SER A 103 -2.20 -9.17 0.56
C SER A 103 -2.45 -9.22 2.05
N ASN A 104 -3.32 -10.10 2.52
CA ASN A 104 -3.61 -10.26 3.97
C ASN A 104 -2.39 -10.77 4.76
N TYR A 105 -1.52 -11.57 4.13
CA TYR A 105 -0.27 -12.01 4.74
C TYR A 105 0.73 -10.85 4.88
N LEU A 106 0.87 -10.04 3.85
CA LEU A 106 1.75 -8.87 3.84
C LEU A 106 1.20 -7.76 4.75
N ALA A 107 -0.13 -7.56 4.73
CA ALA A 107 -0.84 -6.51 5.48
C ALA A 107 -0.27 -5.11 5.20
N PRO A 108 -0.37 -4.64 3.95
CA PRO A 108 0.27 -3.40 3.51
C PRO A 108 -0.35 -2.16 4.15
N GLU A 109 0.41 -1.08 4.20
CA GLU A 109 -0.06 0.25 4.55
C GLU A 109 -1.16 0.71 3.59
N HIS A 110 -0.86 0.74 2.29
CA HIS A 110 -1.80 1.08 1.23
C HIS A 110 -2.10 -0.15 0.37
N LEU A 111 -3.37 -0.51 0.26
CA LEU A 111 -3.85 -1.56 -0.63
C LEU A 111 -4.69 -0.95 -1.73
N GLU A 112 -4.23 -1.02 -2.97
CA GLU A 112 -4.99 -0.65 -4.16
C GLU A 112 -5.55 -1.89 -4.84
N VAL A 113 -6.84 -1.85 -5.21
CA VAL A 113 -7.55 -2.96 -5.84
C VAL A 113 -8.07 -2.52 -7.20
N LEU A 114 -7.33 -2.86 -8.24
CA LEU A 114 -7.56 -2.48 -9.63
C LEU A 114 -8.11 -3.67 -10.43
N VAL A 115 -9.33 -4.06 -10.09
CA VAL A 115 -10.04 -5.18 -10.74
C VAL A 115 -11.41 -4.71 -11.25
N GLU A 116 -12.06 -5.49 -12.11
CA GLU A 116 -13.32 -5.11 -12.75
C GLU A 116 -14.41 -4.69 -11.76
N ASN A 117 -14.55 -5.39 -10.62
CA ASN A 117 -15.56 -5.11 -9.60
C ASN A 117 -14.94 -4.98 -8.20
N PRO A 118 -14.20 -3.91 -7.91
CA PRO A 118 -13.37 -3.81 -6.70
C PRO A 118 -14.18 -3.82 -5.40
N VAL A 119 -15.38 -3.22 -5.36
CA VAL A 119 -16.23 -3.20 -4.15
C VAL A 119 -16.64 -4.61 -3.72
N ASN A 120 -16.83 -5.54 -4.66
CA ASN A 120 -17.19 -6.92 -4.36
C ASN A 120 -16.04 -7.70 -3.70
N THR A 121 -14.83 -7.15 -3.68
CA THR A 121 -13.64 -7.79 -3.09
C THR A 121 -13.47 -7.49 -1.60
N LEU A 122 -14.17 -6.49 -1.05
CA LEU A 122 -14.08 -6.09 0.35
C LEU A 122 -14.16 -7.24 1.35
N PRO A 123 -15.02 -8.27 1.19
CA PRO A 123 -15.09 -9.39 2.10
C PRO A 123 -13.81 -10.26 2.18
N TYR A 124 -12.92 -10.16 1.19
CA TYR A 124 -11.65 -10.90 1.14
C TYR A 124 -10.50 -10.14 1.80
N ILE A 125 -10.66 -8.83 2.03
CA ILE A 125 -9.63 -7.97 2.62
C ILE A 125 -9.78 -7.99 4.14
N LYS A 126 -8.72 -8.40 4.83
CA LYS A 126 -8.70 -8.51 6.30
C LYS A 126 -7.69 -7.55 6.92
N ASN A 127 -6.56 -7.36 6.26
CA ASN A 127 -5.41 -6.66 6.81
C ASN A 127 -4.88 -5.66 5.79
N ALA A 128 -5.22 -4.40 5.95
CA ALA A 128 -4.65 -3.28 5.21
C ALA A 128 -4.80 -1.99 6.04
N GLY A 129 -3.88 -1.08 5.95
CA GLY A 129 -3.97 0.22 6.61
C GLY A 129 -5.04 1.09 5.97
N SER A 130 -5.01 1.25 4.65
CA SER A 130 -6.04 1.91 3.85
C SER A 130 -6.32 1.10 2.58
N ILE A 131 -7.55 1.18 2.07
CA ILE A 131 -8.01 0.41 0.91
C ILE A 131 -8.54 1.38 -0.15
N PHE A 132 -7.98 1.30 -1.36
CA PHE A 132 -8.32 2.12 -2.51
C PHE A 132 -8.95 1.23 -3.58
N LEU A 133 -10.18 1.56 -3.99
CA LEU A 133 -11.00 0.69 -4.82
C LEU A 133 -11.21 1.29 -6.22
N GLY A 134 -10.59 0.66 -7.22
CA GLY A 134 -10.71 1.04 -8.63
C GLY A 134 -9.69 2.08 -9.08
N GLU A 135 -9.53 2.17 -10.38
CA GLU A 135 -8.47 2.93 -11.06
C GLU A 135 -8.51 4.46 -10.91
N TYR A 136 -9.61 4.99 -10.35
CA TYR A 136 -9.79 6.42 -10.07
C TYR A 136 -9.67 6.77 -8.59
N SER A 137 -9.15 5.85 -7.79
CA SER A 137 -8.93 6.05 -6.35
C SER A 137 -7.45 5.80 -5.98
N PRO A 138 -6.52 6.62 -6.49
CA PRO A 138 -5.10 6.48 -6.17
C PRO A 138 -4.81 6.91 -4.73
N GLU A 139 -3.70 6.46 -4.16
CA GLU A 139 -3.27 6.73 -2.78
C GLU A 139 -3.30 8.24 -2.43
N PRO A 140 -2.80 9.19 -3.26
CA PRO A 140 -2.81 10.60 -2.91
C PRO A 140 -4.23 11.19 -2.72
N LEU A 141 -5.25 10.59 -3.31
CA LEU A 141 -6.63 10.99 -3.07
C LEU A 141 -7.03 10.72 -1.61
N GLY A 142 -6.60 9.58 -1.06
CA GLY A 142 -6.82 9.21 0.34
C GLY A 142 -6.18 10.19 1.30
N ASP A 143 -4.93 10.55 1.04
CA ASP A 143 -4.15 11.41 1.93
C ASP A 143 -4.64 12.85 1.99
N TYR A 144 -5.11 13.39 0.86
CA TYR A 144 -5.35 14.83 0.75
C TYR A 144 -6.81 15.23 0.59
N MET A 145 -7.71 14.37 0.08
CA MET A 145 -9.04 14.80 -0.36
C MET A 145 -10.22 13.96 0.16
N SER A 146 -10.05 12.66 0.38
CA SER A 146 -11.17 11.76 0.69
C SER A 146 -11.64 11.82 2.15
N GLY A 147 -10.89 12.49 3.03
CA GLY A 147 -11.21 12.64 4.45
C GLY A 147 -10.79 11.45 5.32
N THR A 148 -10.11 10.46 4.78
CA THR A 148 -9.48 9.37 5.52
C THR A 148 -8.21 9.86 6.21
N ASN A 149 -7.77 9.16 7.27
CA ASN A 149 -6.52 9.48 7.95
C ASN A 149 -5.34 8.83 7.20
N HIS A 150 -4.25 9.59 7.03
CA HIS A 150 -3.02 9.13 6.38
C HIS A 150 -1.98 8.54 7.35
N VAL A 151 -2.25 8.55 8.66
CA VAL A 151 -1.42 7.88 9.66
C VAL A 151 -1.86 6.43 9.73
N LEU A 152 -1.13 5.56 9.07
CA LEU A 152 -1.51 4.18 8.78
C LEU A 152 -0.49 3.20 9.36
N PRO A 153 -0.92 1.98 9.73
CA PRO A 153 -0.01 0.94 10.17
C PRO A 153 0.87 0.44 9.01
N THR A 154 2.18 0.33 9.25
CA THR A 154 3.19 -0.13 8.31
C THR A 154 3.87 -1.42 8.79
N GLY A 155 4.72 -2.03 7.96
CA GLY A 155 5.54 -3.18 8.36
C GLY A 155 4.71 -4.41 8.74
N GLY A 156 3.56 -4.61 8.11
CA GLY A 156 2.66 -5.73 8.38
C GLY A 156 1.84 -5.59 9.68
N THR A 157 1.88 -4.43 10.34
CA THR A 157 1.16 -4.20 11.60
C THR A 157 -0.33 -3.94 11.42
N ALA A 158 -0.81 -3.76 10.18
CA ALA A 158 -2.23 -3.72 9.86
C ALA A 158 -3.00 -5.01 10.23
N LYS A 159 -2.30 -6.05 10.67
CA LYS A 159 -2.89 -7.26 11.27
C LYS A 159 -3.53 -7.01 12.64
N PHE A 160 -3.13 -5.95 13.34
CA PHE A 160 -3.58 -5.64 14.70
C PHE A 160 -3.66 -4.13 15.01
N TYR A 161 -3.14 -3.26 14.18
CA TYR A 161 -3.35 -1.81 14.23
C TYR A 161 -4.31 -1.35 13.14
N SER A 162 -4.98 -0.24 13.39
CA SER A 162 -5.84 0.47 12.43
C SER A 162 -5.25 1.84 12.10
N ALA A 163 -5.83 2.53 11.11
CA ALA A 163 -5.54 3.94 10.86
C ALA A 163 -5.83 4.76 12.13
N LEU A 164 -5.04 5.81 12.36
CA LEU A 164 -5.24 6.72 13.49
C LEU A 164 -6.67 7.29 13.49
N GLY A 165 -7.35 7.16 14.60
CA GLY A 165 -8.73 7.57 14.76
C GLY A 165 -9.04 8.19 16.11
N VAL A 166 -10.30 8.57 16.31
CA VAL A 166 -10.77 9.16 17.58
C VAL A 166 -10.56 8.19 18.75
N TYR A 167 -10.62 6.89 18.51
CA TYR A 167 -10.47 5.86 19.54
C TYR A 167 -9.08 5.84 20.19
N ASP A 168 -8.04 6.31 19.49
CA ASP A 168 -6.68 6.39 20.00
C ASP A 168 -6.53 7.50 21.06
N PHE A 169 -7.50 8.42 21.14
CA PHE A 169 -7.53 9.54 22.08
C PHE A 169 -8.55 9.36 23.21
N VAL A 170 -9.23 8.23 23.29
CA VAL A 170 -10.20 7.94 24.36
C VAL A 170 -9.69 6.87 25.32
N LYS A 171 -10.06 7.01 26.58
CA LYS A 171 -9.69 6.09 27.66
C LYS A 171 -10.94 5.46 28.25
N TYR A 172 -10.88 4.17 28.50
CA TYR A 172 -11.95 3.41 29.12
C TYR A 172 -11.61 3.09 30.59
N SER A 173 -12.61 3.16 31.46
CA SER A 173 -12.49 2.75 32.87
C SER A 173 -13.64 1.84 33.22
N SER A 174 -13.33 0.76 33.92
CA SER A 174 -14.36 -0.13 34.51
C SER A 174 -14.81 0.41 35.88
N TYR A 175 -16.08 0.21 36.20
CA TYR A 175 -16.65 0.54 37.49
C TYR A 175 -17.61 -0.57 37.97
#